data_a9e30e82bb6092c0d9f189e89bc76700
#
_entry.id   a9e30e82bb6092c0d9f189e89bc76700
#
_cell.length_a   1.000
_cell.length_b   1.000
_cell.length_c   1.000
_cell.angle_alpha   90.00
_cell.angle_beta   90.00
_cell.angle_gamma   90.00
#
_symmetry.space_group_name_H-M   'P 1'
#
loop_
_entity.id
_entity.type
_entity.pdbx_description
1 polymer ?
#
loop_
_entity_poly.entity_id
_entity_poly.type
_entity_poly.pdbx_seq_one_letter_code
_entity_poly.pdbx_strand_id
1 'polypeptide(L)'
;SRKVEDESKYRKLPILDATCPLVLKVHNQGIKYAKKGFEIILIGHEGHPEVEGTQGRIPGGVHLVSTKEDVRKLKVKDENKLAYVTQTTLGVDDTKDVIKELETRFPKIIGPGVEDICYATTNRQEAVRNLAKHVDLLLVVGSQNSSNSKRLEEIGREINIPSYLIDGPSNINKKWLKDVKTIGITAGASAPEAVVMEVVDELKKIEKSNVRVMDGIKEKVEFKLPAGIR
;
A
#
# COMPACT_ATOMS: atom_id res chain seq x y z
N SER A 1 12.29 11.03 3.40
CA SER A 1 12.20 11.84 2.18
C SER A 1 13.40 12.79 2.09
N ARG A 2 13.71 13.31 0.91
CA ARG A 2 14.81 14.27 0.72
C ARG A 2 14.65 15.50 1.61
N LYS A 3 13.43 16.00 1.78
CA LYS A 3 13.12 17.10 2.70
C LYS A 3 13.57 16.82 4.13
N VAL A 4 13.32 15.61 4.64
CA VAL A 4 13.74 15.20 5.99
C VAL A 4 15.27 15.11 6.09
N GLU A 5 15.93 14.61 5.06
CA GLU A 5 17.40 14.55 5.00
C GLU A 5 18.04 15.95 4.98
N ASP A 6 17.48 16.86 4.18
CA ASP A 6 17.98 18.23 4.10
C ASP A 6 17.76 18.98 5.43
N GLU A 7 16.60 18.81 6.07
CA GLU A 7 16.30 19.37 7.39
C GLU A 7 17.23 18.81 8.47
N SER A 8 17.47 17.50 8.45
CA SER A 8 18.40 16.87 9.40
C SER A 8 19.84 17.39 9.23
N LYS A 9 20.30 17.53 8.00
CA LYS A 9 21.62 18.13 7.71
C LYS A 9 21.69 19.56 8.22
N TYR A 10 20.65 20.36 7.97
CA TYR A 10 20.56 21.73 8.47
C TYR A 10 20.64 21.80 9.99
N ARG A 11 19.92 20.92 10.69
CA ARG A 11 19.91 20.84 12.16
C ARG A 11 21.07 20.04 12.74
N LYS A 12 21.95 19.49 11.93
CA LYS A 12 23.07 18.60 12.35
C LYS A 12 22.60 17.40 13.20
N LEU A 13 21.43 16.86 12.87
CA LEU A 13 20.87 15.70 13.56
C LEU A 13 21.29 14.40 12.83
N PRO A 14 21.60 13.32 13.58
CA PRO A 14 21.82 12.02 12.96
C PRO A 14 20.54 11.50 12.32
N ILE A 15 20.67 10.85 11.16
CA ILE A 15 19.56 10.19 10.48
C ILE A 15 19.75 8.68 10.54
N LEU A 16 18.68 7.98 10.91
CA LEU A 16 18.53 6.56 10.70
C LEU A 16 17.48 6.36 9.59
N ASP A 17 17.91 5.88 8.42
CA ASP A 17 16.99 5.61 7.32
C ASP A 17 16.39 4.21 7.49
N ALA A 18 15.12 4.17 7.90
CA ALA A 18 14.31 2.96 8.04
C ALA A 18 13.34 2.75 6.87
N THR A 19 13.62 3.37 5.71
CA THR A 19 12.80 3.17 4.52
C THR A 19 12.76 1.69 4.14
N CYS A 20 11.56 1.18 3.89
CA CYS A 20 11.36 -0.21 3.47
C CYS A 20 12.22 -0.53 2.24
N PRO A 21 12.97 -1.66 2.23
CA PRO A 21 13.80 -2.06 1.09
C PRO A 21 13.03 -2.17 -0.24
N LEU A 22 11.73 -2.48 -0.21
CA LEU A 22 10.89 -2.54 -1.41
C LEU A 22 10.58 -1.15 -1.97
N VAL A 23 10.42 -0.15 -1.10
CA VAL A 23 10.32 1.27 -1.52
C VAL A 23 11.66 1.76 -2.09
N LEU A 24 12.78 1.37 -1.48
CA LEU A 24 14.12 1.68 -2.02
C LEU A 24 14.33 1.06 -3.41
N LYS A 25 13.78 -0.14 -3.68
CA LYS A 25 13.80 -0.76 -5.02
C LYS A 25 13.13 0.17 -6.03
N VAL A 26 11.94 0.69 -5.72
CA VAL A 26 11.21 1.63 -6.60
C VAL A 26 12.01 2.91 -6.84
N HIS A 27 12.58 3.51 -5.77
CA HIS A 27 13.44 4.69 -5.88
C HIS A 27 14.61 4.42 -6.85
N ASN A 28 15.34 3.33 -6.64
CA ASN A 28 16.51 2.98 -7.45
C ASN A 28 16.15 2.71 -8.91
N GLN A 29 15.00 2.10 -9.15
CA GLN A 29 14.51 1.85 -10.50
C GLN A 29 14.17 3.15 -11.23
N GLY A 30 13.43 4.06 -10.58
CA GLY A 30 13.14 5.37 -11.13
C GLY A 30 14.42 6.19 -11.42
N ILE A 31 15.37 6.20 -10.49
CA ILE A 31 16.69 6.84 -10.69
C ILE A 31 17.42 6.24 -11.88
N LYS A 32 17.41 4.90 -12.03
CA LYS A 32 18.05 4.21 -13.15
C LYS A 32 17.46 4.60 -14.50
N TYR A 33 16.13 4.71 -14.58
CA TYR A 33 15.45 5.16 -15.80
C TYR A 33 15.75 6.63 -16.08
N ALA A 34 15.67 7.51 -15.09
CA ALA A 34 15.99 8.93 -15.25
C ALA A 34 17.42 9.16 -15.73
N LYS A 35 18.42 8.41 -15.20
CA LYS A 35 19.81 8.46 -15.67
C LYS A 35 19.98 8.02 -17.12
N LYS A 36 19.09 7.20 -17.66
CA LYS A 36 19.05 6.81 -19.07
C LYS A 36 18.28 7.83 -19.95
N GLY A 37 17.81 8.92 -19.35
CA GLY A 37 17.10 10.01 -20.00
C GLY A 37 15.63 9.71 -20.29
N PHE A 38 15.01 8.77 -19.59
CA PHE A 38 13.55 8.58 -19.64
C PHE A 38 12.84 9.64 -18.79
N GLU A 39 11.70 10.11 -19.26
CA GLU A 39 10.73 10.77 -18.39
C GLU A 39 10.01 9.72 -17.55
N ILE A 40 9.82 10.01 -16.27
CA ILE A 40 9.29 9.04 -15.32
C ILE A 40 7.84 9.36 -14.98
N ILE A 41 6.98 8.36 -15.10
CA ILE A 41 5.60 8.39 -14.63
C ILE A 41 5.55 7.60 -13.32
N LEU A 42 5.03 8.21 -12.26
CA LEU A 42 4.78 7.57 -10.98
C LEU A 42 3.29 7.31 -10.85
N ILE A 43 2.90 6.05 -10.77
CA ILE A 43 1.53 5.66 -10.44
C ILE A 43 1.39 5.67 -8.92
N GLY A 44 0.52 6.53 -8.37
CA GLY A 44 0.38 6.67 -6.92
C GLY A 44 -0.61 7.76 -6.52
N HIS A 45 -0.86 7.87 -5.22
CA HIS A 45 -1.79 8.85 -4.66
C HIS A 45 -1.05 10.11 -4.23
N GLU A 46 -1.55 11.27 -4.66
CA GLU A 46 -1.03 12.57 -4.25
C GLU A 46 -1.06 12.73 -2.71
N GLY A 47 -0.01 13.36 -2.16
CA GLY A 47 0.12 13.56 -0.72
C GLY A 47 0.55 12.33 0.08
N HIS A 48 0.69 11.16 -0.54
CA HIS A 48 1.17 9.97 0.15
C HIS A 48 2.70 10.07 0.42
N PRO A 49 3.18 9.76 1.65
CA PRO A 49 4.60 9.89 2.01
C PRO A 49 5.57 9.11 1.10
N GLU A 50 5.16 7.93 0.63
CA GLU A 50 5.95 7.13 -0.33
C GLU A 50 6.05 7.83 -1.68
N VAL A 51 4.96 8.43 -2.17
CA VAL A 51 4.93 9.18 -3.42
C VAL A 51 5.82 10.42 -3.33
N GLU A 52 5.70 11.20 -2.25
CA GLU A 52 6.59 12.35 -2.00
C GLU A 52 8.06 11.92 -1.88
N GLY A 53 8.32 10.78 -1.22
CA GLY A 53 9.65 10.20 -1.11
C GLY A 53 10.24 9.84 -2.46
N THR A 54 9.47 9.17 -3.30
CA THR A 54 9.87 8.74 -4.65
C THR A 54 10.10 9.94 -5.57
N GLN A 55 9.17 10.92 -5.58
CA GLN A 55 9.32 12.16 -6.33
C GLN A 55 10.60 12.92 -5.94
N GLY A 56 10.89 13.00 -4.63
CA GLY A 56 12.08 13.71 -4.14
C GLY A 56 13.40 13.00 -4.45
N ARG A 57 13.40 11.71 -4.78
CA ARG A 57 14.59 10.91 -5.08
C ARG A 57 14.92 10.85 -6.56
N ILE A 58 13.93 10.93 -7.45
CA ILE A 58 14.12 10.77 -8.88
C ILE A 58 14.57 12.12 -9.50
N PRO A 59 15.76 12.19 -10.13
CA PRO A 59 16.22 13.40 -10.79
C PRO A 59 15.33 13.79 -11.96
N GLY A 60 15.12 15.09 -12.14
CA GLY A 60 14.30 15.65 -13.24
C GLY A 60 12.80 15.67 -12.97
N GLY A 61 12.38 15.15 -11.82
CA GLY A 61 10.97 15.07 -11.45
C GLY A 61 10.26 13.85 -12.04
N VAL A 62 8.98 13.72 -11.68
CA VAL A 62 8.10 12.66 -12.17
C VAL A 62 6.72 13.23 -12.50
N HIS A 63 6.04 12.62 -13.45
CA HIS A 63 4.62 12.84 -13.69
C HIS A 63 3.81 11.93 -12.78
N LEU A 64 3.02 12.47 -11.87
CA LEU A 64 2.15 11.69 -11.01
C LEU A 64 0.83 11.40 -11.72
N VAL A 65 0.40 10.14 -11.70
CA VAL A 65 -0.91 9.70 -12.19
C VAL A 65 -1.55 8.76 -11.17
N SER A 66 -2.84 8.90 -10.94
CA SER A 66 -3.62 8.03 -10.05
C SER A 66 -4.71 7.27 -10.81
N THR A 67 -5.19 7.83 -11.92
CA THR A 67 -6.35 7.35 -12.67
C THR A 67 -6.06 7.25 -14.18
N LYS A 68 -6.92 6.56 -14.92
CA LYS A 68 -6.88 6.53 -16.39
C LYS A 68 -7.07 7.94 -16.99
N GLU A 69 -7.88 8.76 -16.36
CA GLU A 69 -8.11 10.15 -16.77
C GLU A 69 -6.84 10.99 -16.66
N ASP A 70 -6.03 10.78 -15.62
CA ASP A 70 -4.73 11.44 -15.49
C ASP A 70 -3.81 11.04 -16.63
N VAL A 71 -3.79 9.73 -16.95
CA VAL A 71 -3.02 9.22 -18.08
C VAL A 71 -3.44 9.90 -19.38
N ARG A 72 -4.75 10.06 -19.65
CA ARG A 72 -5.26 10.71 -20.87
C ARG A 72 -4.87 12.17 -20.99
N LYS A 73 -4.74 12.88 -19.87
CA LYS A 73 -4.38 14.29 -19.80
C LYS A 73 -2.88 14.54 -19.74
N LEU A 74 -2.08 13.48 -19.59
CA LEU A 74 -0.65 13.56 -19.39
C LEU A 74 0.05 14.26 -20.57
N LYS A 75 0.93 15.21 -20.28
CA LYS A 75 1.78 15.87 -21.27
C LYS A 75 3.23 15.48 -21.03
N VAL A 76 3.86 14.88 -22.02
CA VAL A 76 5.25 14.40 -22.00
C VAL A 76 6.02 15.05 -23.16
N LYS A 77 7.36 15.08 -23.04
CA LYS A 77 8.23 15.67 -24.05
C LYS A 77 8.51 14.70 -25.20
N ASP A 78 8.73 13.41 -24.85
CA ASP A 78 9.04 12.37 -25.82
C ASP A 78 8.29 11.09 -25.46
N GLU A 79 7.23 10.77 -26.22
CA GLU A 79 6.41 9.58 -26.03
C GLU A 79 7.15 8.26 -26.24
N ASN A 80 8.32 8.30 -26.91
CA ASN A 80 9.15 7.12 -27.15
C ASN A 80 10.16 6.86 -26.01
N LYS A 81 10.25 7.77 -25.03
CA LYS A 81 11.26 7.70 -23.97
C LYS A 81 10.64 7.85 -22.58
N LEU A 82 9.65 7.01 -22.31
CA LEU A 82 8.89 6.99 -21.06
C LEU A 82 9.17 5.71 -20.27
N ALA A 83 9.22 5.85 -18.95
CA ALA A 83 9.21 4.73 -18.03
C ALA A 83 8.25 5.01 -16.88
N TYR A 84 7.67 3.96 -16.29
CA TYR A 84 6.85 4.12 -15.10
C TYR A 84 7.37 3.29 -13.93
N VAL A 85 7.02 3.72 -12.74
CA VAL A 85 7.15 3.02 -11.45
C VAL A 85 5.86 3.20 -10.67
N THR A 86 5.62 2.35 -9.66
CA THR A 86 4.38 2.42 -8.88
C THR A 86 4.65 2.59 -7.39
N GLN A 87 3.71 3.18 -6.66
CA GLN A 87 3.63 3.10 -5.22
C GLN A 87 3.41 1.64 -4.80
N THR A 88 4.05 1.18 -3.72
CA THR A 88 4.08 -0.24 -3.33
C THR A 88 2.79 -0.73 -2.67
N THR A 89 1.88 0.18 -2.28
CA THR A 89 0.66 -0.12 -1.50
C THR A 89 -0.65 0.10 -2.27
N LEU A 90 -0.59 0.14 -3.59
CA LEU A 90 -1.77 0.33 -4.46
C LEU A 90 -2.65 -0.92 -4.54
N GLY A 91 -3.88 -0.72 -4.99
CA GLY A 91 -4.75 -1.79 -5.45
C GLY A 91 -4.19 -2.46 -6.71
N VAL A 92 -4.05 -3.78 -6.68
CA VAL A 92 -3.46 -4.52 -7.82
C VAL A 92 -4.28 -4.33 -9.09
N ASP A 93 -5.61 -4.43 -8.99
CA ASP A 93 -6.48 -4.35 -10.16
C ASP A 93 -6.57 -2.93 -10.72
N ASP A 94 -6.70 -1.91 -9.84
CA ASP A 94 -6.70 -0.51 -10.26
C ASP A 94 -5.38 -0.14 -10.94
N THR A 95 -4.27 -0.63 -10.41
CA THR A 95 -2.94 -0.39 -10.98
C THR A 95 -2.79 -1.03 -12.36
N LYS A 96 -3.29 -2.27 -12.55
CA LYS A 96 -3.32 -2.91 -13.88
C LYS A 96 -4.07 -2.07 -14.90
N ASP A 97 -5.19 -1.49 -14.50
CA ASP A 97 -6.02 -0.66 -15.36
C ASP A 97 -5.31 0.62 -15.81
N VAL A 98 -4.60 1.28 -14.88
CA VAL A 98 -3.79 2.48 -15.20
C VAL A 98 -2.60 2.10 -16.09
N ILE A 99 -1.92 0.99 -15.81
CA ILE A 99 -0.81 0.49 -16.64
C ILE A 99 -1.29 0.21 -18.07
N LYS A 100 -2.42 -0.48 -18.22
CA LYS A 100 -3.00 -0.79 -19.53
C LYS A 100 -3.32 0.49 -20.32
N GLU A 101 -3.84 1.52 -19.69
CA GLU A 101 -4.08 2.81 -20.32
C GLU A 101 -2.78 3.49 -20.74
N LEU A 102 -1.71 3.42 -19.90
CA LEU A 102 -0.37 3.91 -20.24
C LEU A 102 0.20 3.20 -21.46
N GLU A 103 0.16 1.87 -21.48
CA GLU A 103 0.67 1.04 -22.58
C GLU A 103 -0.12 1.25 -23.88
N THR A 104 -1.42 1.47 -23.78
CA THR A 104 -2.28 1.79 -24.93
C THR A 104 -1.91 3.16 -25.51
N ARG A 105 -1.73 4.16 -24.65
CA ARG A 105 -1.39 5.51 -25.09
C ARG A 105 0.06 5.66 -25.53
N PHE A 106 0.97 4.98 -24.85
CA PHE A 106 2.40 5.04 -25.08
C PHE A 106 2.99 3.64 -25.30
N PRO A 107 2.86 3.06 -26.51
CA PRO A 107 3.21 1.65 -26.76
C PRO A 107 4.67 1.27 -26.53
N LYS A 108 5.55 2.27 -26.40
CA LYS A 108 7.00 2.05 -26.11
C LYS A 108 7.37 2.30 -24.66
N ILE A 109 6.40 2.60 -23.79
CA ILE A 109 6.66 2.79 -22.36
C ILE A 109 7.21 1.52 -21.75
N ILE A 110 8.16 1.68 -20.84
CA ILE A 110 8.74 0.54 -20.09
C ILE A 110 8.43 0.68 -18.61
N GLY A 111 8.26 -0.45 -17.93
CA GLY A 111 8.00 -0.44 -16.50
C GLY A 111 7.96 -1.85 -15.91
N PRO A 112 7.78 -1.96 -14.59
CA PRO A 112 7.80 -3.22 -13.86
C PRO A 112 6.48 -4.01 -13.93
N GLY A 113 5.45 -3.50 -14.60
CA GLY A 113 4.11 -4.04 -14.43
C GLY A 113 3.60 -3.78 -13.02
N VAL A 114 2.99 -4.78 -12.40
CA VAL A 114 2.53 -4.71 -10.99
C VAL A 114 3.59 -5.22 -9.99
N GLU A 115 4.80 -5.54 -10.42
CA GLU A 115 5.87 -6.11 -9.58
C GLU A 115 6.46 -5.14 -8.55
N ASP A 116 6.14 -3.85 -8.65
CA ASP A 116 6.47 -2.86 -7.63
C ASP A 116 5.47 -2.87 -6.46
N ILE A 117 4.25 -3.37 -6.66
CA ILE A 117 3.32 -3.59 -5.55
C ILE A 117 3.92 -4.70 -4.68
N CYS A 118 4.14 -4.39 -3.40
CA CYS A 118 4.86 -5.30 -2.53
C CYS A 118 4.04 -6.57 -2.23
N TYR A 119 4.74 -7.69 -2.05
CA TYR A 119 4.12 -8.99 -1.72
C TYR A 119 3.20 -8.91 -0.49
N ALA A 120 3.58 -8.12 0.52
CA ALA A 120 2.76 -7.94 1.71
C ALA A 120 1.42 -7.26 1.39
N THR A 121 1.39 -6.34 0.44
CA THR A 121 0.17 -5.71 -0.06
C THR A 121 -0.66 -6.71 -0.88
N THR A 122 -0.05 -7.41 -1.82
CA THR A 122 -0.73 -8.36 -2.70
C THR A 122 -1.34 -9.52 -1.90
N ASN A 123 -0.56 -10.14 -1.01
CA ASN A 123 -1.02 -11.26 -0.19
C ASN A 123 -2.21 -10.87 0.71
N ARG A 124 -2.18 -9.67 1.30
CA ARG A 124 -3.28 -9.20 2.16
C ARG A 124 -4.54 -8.89 1.35
N GLN A 125 -4.41 -8.32 0.17
CA GLN A 125 -5.56 -8.09 -0.71
C GLN A 125 -6.21 -9.42 -1.12
N GLU A 126 -5.43 -10.44 -1.46
CA GLU A 126 -5.92 -11.77 -1.77
C GLU A 126 -6.58 -12.43 -0.54
N ALA A 127 -5.95 -12.34 0.63
CA ALA A 127 -6.50 -12.85 1.87
C ALA A 127 -7.86 -12.22 2.20
N VAL A 128 -8.04 -10.91 2.00
CA VAL A 128 -9.33 -10.24 2.19
C VAL A 128 -10.38 -10.76 1.22
N ARG A 129 -10.04 -10.90 -0.08
CA ARG A 129 -10.97 -11.46 -1.08
C ARG A 129 -11.42 -12.87 -0.72
N ASN A 130 -10.53 -13.67 -0.15
CA ASN A 130 -10.84 -15.03 0.29
C ASN A 130 -11.66 -15.02 1.58
N LEU A 131 -11.29 -14.21 2.57
CA LEU A 131 -11.99 -14.10 3.85
C LEU A 131 -13.42 -13.59 3.66
N ALA A 132 -13.63 -12.60 2.80
CA ALA A 132 -14.93 -12.00 2.52
C ALA A 132 -15.99 -13.00 2.02
N LYS A 133 -15.58 -14.13 1.44
CA LYS A 133 -16.50 -15.19 1.02
C LYS A 133 -17.16 -15.97 2.18
N HIS A 134 -16.65 -15.79 3.40
CA HIS A 134 -16.99 -16.61 4.55
C HIS A 134 -17.47 -15.82 5.77
N VAL A 135 -17.64 -14.50 5.63
CA VAL A 135 -17.96 -13.59 6.75
C VAL A 135 -19.08 -12.63 6.40
N ASP A 136 -19.79 -12.19 7.44
CA ASP A 136 -20.88 -11.20 7.31
C ASP A 136 -20.38 -9.77 7.53
N LEU A 137 -19.22 -9.62 8.18
CA LEU A 137 -18.58 -8.36 8.53
C LEU A 137 -17.07 -8.50 8.48
N LEU A 138 -16.37 -7.47 7.98
CA LEU A 138 -14.92 -7.40 7.96
C LEU A 138 -14.42 -6.25 8.85
N LEU A 139 -13.53 -6.55 9.79
CA LEU A 139 -12.76 -5.57 10.53
C LEU A 139 -11.31 -5.57 10.03
N VAL A 140 -10.84 -4.42 9.62
CA VAL A 140 -9.46 -4.20 9.19
C VAL A 140 -8.74 -3.44 10.30
N VAL A 141 -7.79 -4.07 10.96
CA VAL A 141 -6.97 -3.43 11.99
C VAL A 141 -5.83 -2.66 11.33
N GLY A 142 -5.78 -1.35 11.55
CA GLY A 142 -4.74 -0.50 10.97
C GLY A 142 -5.07 0.98 11.04
N SER A 143 -4.08 1.81 10.77
CA SER A 143 -4.22 3.26 10.83
C SER A 143 -5.00 3.82 9.64
N GLN A 144 -5.81 4.85 9.90
CA GLN A 144 -6.48 5.66 8.89
C GLN A 144 -5.50 6.36 7.92
N ASN A 145 -4.22 6.47 8.29
CA ASN A 145 -3.17 7.03 7.44
C ASN A 145 -2.47 5.98 6.55
N SER A 146 -2.80 4.69 6.73
CA SER A 146 -2.21 3.59 5.97
C SER A 146 -2.99 3.35 4.67
N SER A 147 -2.37 3.62 3.53
CA SER A 147 -2.92 3.31 2.20
C SER A 147 -3.28 1.82 2.07
N ASN A 148 -2.40 0.92 2.51
CA ASN A 148 -2.67 -0.50 2.48
C ASN A 148 -3.90 -0.88 3.33
N SER A 149 -4.05 -0.34 4.55
CA SER A 149 -5.19 -0.64 5.42
C SER A 149 -6.51 -0.13 4.83
N LYS A 150 -6.53 1.09 4.28
CA LYS A 150 -7.69 1.62 3.57
C LYS A 150 -8.08 0.73 2.39
N ARG A 151 -7.09 0.30 1.59
CA ARG A 151 -7.36 -0.55 0.44
C ARG A 151 -7.99 -1.89 0.83
N LEU A 152 -7.59 -2.49 1.95
CA LEU A 152 -8.22 -3.73 2.45
C LEU A 152 -9.68 -3.52 2.84
N GLU A 153 -10.02 -2.39 3.46
CA GLU A 153 -11.41 -2.01 3.78
C GLU A 153 -12.22 -1.81 2.49
N GLU A 154 -11.68 -1.10 1.51
CA GLU A 154 -12.33 -0.86 0.22
C GLU A 154 -12.64 -2.17 -0.51
N ILE A 155 -11.68 -3.10 -0.58
CA ILE A 155 -11.88 -4.42 -1.21
C ILE A 155 -13.06 -5.16 -0.55
N GLY A 156 -13.18 -5.14 0.78
CA GLY A 156 -14.33 -5.75 1.44
C GLY A 156 -15.65 -5.12 1.02
N ARG A 157 -15.70 -3.78 0.91
CA ARG A 157 -16.89 -3.05 0.44
C ARG A 157 -17.21 -3.33 -1.03
N GLU A 158 -16.19 -3.42 -1.90
CA GLU A 158 -16.36 -3.76 -3.32
C GLU A 158 -17.00 -5.15 -3.52
N ILE A 159 -16.77 -6.07 -2.57
CA ILE A 159 -17.36 -7.41 -2.57
C ILE A 159 -18.71 -7.43 -1.84
N ASN A 160 -19.26 -6.26 -1.47
CA ASN A 160 -20.51 -6.09 -0.74
C ASN A 160 -20.51 -6.65 0.70
N ILE A 161 -19.35 -6.71 1.35
CA ILE A 161 -19.26 -7.04 2.77
C ILE A 161 -19.10 -5.75 3.57
N PRO A 162 -19.94 -5.49 4.61
CA PRO A 162 -19.73 -4.39 5.55
C PRO A 162 -18.32 -4.44 6.11
N SER A 163 -17.52 -3.40 5.86
CA SER A 163 -16.10 -3.40 6.19
C SER A 163 -15.73 -2.10 6.88
N TYR A 164 -14.97 -2.21 7.96
CA TYR A 164 -14.59 -1.07 8.79
C TYR A 164 -13.11 -1.13 9.15
N LEU A 165 -12.43 0.00 8.92
CA LEU A 165 -11.05 0.20 9.34
C LEU A 165 -11.05 0.74 10.78
N ILE A 166 -10.34 0.05 11.67
CA ILE A 166 -10.24 0.37 13.09
C ILE A 166 -8.78 0.45 13.53
N ASP A 167 -8.43 1.44 14.36
CA ASP A 167 -7.09 1.54 14.95
C ASP A 167 -6.89 0.58 16.13
N GLY A 168 -7.98 0.10 16.73
CA GLY A 168 -7.93 -0.83 17.85
C GLY A 168 -9.32 -1.15 18.44
N PRO A 169 -9.37 -1.87 19.57
CA PRO A 169 -10.63 -2.36 20.15
C PRO A 169 -11.63 -1.27 20.54
N SER A 170 -11.16 -0.08 20.92
CA SER A 170 -12.01 1.06 21.28
C SER A 170 -12.84 1.61 20.11
N ASN A 171 -12.46 1.31 18.88
CA ASN A 171 -13.19 1.74 17.69
C ASN A 171 -14.30 0.78 17.27
N ILE A 172 -14.47 -0.35 17.97
CA ILE A 172 -15.53 -1.32 17.67
C ILE A 172 -16.89 -0.72 18.02
N ASN A 173 -17.73 -0.52 17.01
CA ASN A 173 -19.09 -0.08 17.23
C ASN A 173 -20.02 -1.31 17.34
N LYS A 174 -20.62 -1.50 18.53
CA LYS A 174 -21.52 -2.63 18.80
C LYS A 174 -22.71 -2.70 17.84
N LYS A 175 -23.12 -1.58 17.24
CA LYS A 175 -24.19 -1.56 16.23
C LYS A 175 -23.82 -2.33 14.96
N TRP A 176 -22.52 -2.41 14.62
CA TRP A 176 -22.07 -3.17 13.46
C TRP A 176 -22.23 -4.68 13.65
N LEU A 177 -22.24 -5.14 14.91
CA LEU A 177 -22.28 -6.56 15.28
C LEU A 177 -23.72 -7.12 15.33
N LYS A 178 -24.73 -6.26 15.16
CA LYS A 178 -26.13 -6.69 15.18
C LYS A 178 -26.42 -7.61 13.99
N ASP A 179 -26.99 -8.78 14.26
CA ASP A 179 -27.34 -9.80 13.27
C ASP A 179 -26.15 -10.42 12.50
N VAL A 180 -24.91 -10.17 12.95
CA VAL A 180 -23.66 -10.71 12.38
C VAL A 180 -23.32 -12.05 13.05
N LYS A 181 -23.13 -13.10 12.26
CA LYS A 181 -22.77 -14.44 12.76
C LYS A 181 -21.28 -14.69 12.67
N THR A 182 -20.64 -14.17 11.66
CA THR A 182 -19.22 -14.40 11.39
C THR A 182 -18.50 -13.08 11.09
N ILE A 183 -17.47 -12.81 11.89
CA ILE A 183 -16.62 -11.60 11.72
C ILE A 183 -15.27 -12.03 11.16
N GLY A 184 -14.89 -11.46 10.05
CA GLY A 184 -13.54 -11.53 9.52
C GLY A 184 -12.66 -10.45 10.13
N ILE A 185 -11.47 -10.83 10.56
CA ILE A 185 -10.47 -9.88 11.05
C ILE A 185 -9.23 -10.00 10.17
N THR A 186 -8.79 -8.89 9.65
CA THR A 186 -7.52 -8.75 8.92
C THR A 186 -6.77 -7.53 9.42
N ALA A 187 -5.52 -7.39 9.01
CA ALA A 187 -4.69 -6.28 9.46
C ALA A 187 -3.85 -5.69 8.33
N GLY A 188 -3.60 -4.40 8.39
CA GLY A 188 -2.62 -3.74 7.54
C GLY A 188 -1.20 -4.26 7.80
N ALA A 189 -0.33 -4.12 6.80
CA ALA A 189 1.06 -4.63 6.86
C ALA A 189 1.88 -4.03 8.02
N SER A 190 1.52 -2.85 8.49
CA SER A 190 2.19 -2.16 9.60
C SER A 190 1.45 -2.26 10.94
N ALA A 191 0.31 -2.95 11.00
CA ALA A 191 -0.44 -3.10 12.23
C ALA A 191 0.27 -4.11 13.16
N PRO A 192 0.49 -3.75 14.45
CA PRO A 192 1.08 -4.67 15.40
C PRO A 192 0.14 -5.86 15.68
N GLU A 193 0.68 -7.07 15.75
CA GLU A 193 -0.10 -8.27 16.04
C GLU A 193 -0.80 -8.18 17.40
N ALA A 194 -0.16 -7.55 18.39
CA ALA A 194 -0.75 -7.31 19.70
C ALA A 194 -2.09 -6.59 19.62
N VAL A 195 -2.21 -5.55 18.77
CA VAL A 195 -3.47 -4.80 18.59
C VAL A 195 -4.53 -5.68 17.94
N VAL A 196 -4.15 -6.57 17.02
CA VAL A 196 -5.09 -7.55 16.42
C VAL A 196 -5.64 -8.49 17.49
N MET A 197 -4.78 -8.97 18.37
CA MET A 197 -5.19 -9.85 19.48
C MET A 197 -6.09 -9.11 20.49
N GLU A 198 -5.81 -7.86 20.79
CA GLU A 198 -6.69 -7.03 21.63
C GLU A 198 -8.09 -6.87 21.03
N VAL A 199 -8.19 -6.69 19.69
CA VAL A 199 -9.48 -6.65 18.98
C VAL A 199 -10.21 -7.99 19.10
N VAL A 200 -9.52 -9.11 18.92
CA VAL A 200 -10.08 -10.45 19.08
C VAL A 200 -10.61 -10.65 20.51
N ASP A 201 -9.84 -10.25 21.52
CA ASP A 201 -10.21 -10.43 22.92
C ASP A 201 -11.39 -9.53 23.31
N GLU A 202 -11.48 -8.31 22.76
CA GLU A 202 -12.64 -7.44 22.98
C GLU A 202 -13.92 -8.04 22.37
N LEU A 203 -13.85 -8.59 21.18
CA LEU A 203 -15.00 -9.26 20.56
C LEU A 203 -15.48 -10.47 21.37
N LYS A 204 -14.54 -11.26 21.94
CA LYS A 204 -14.89 -12.39 22.84
C LYS A 204 -15.58 -11.94 24.13
N LYS A 205 -15.29 -10.73 24.63
CA LYS A 205 -15.99 -10.15 25.79
C LYS A 205 -17.43 -9.72 25.45
N ILE A 206 -17.62 -9.24 24.20
CA ILE A 206 -18.95 -8.81 23.74
C ILE A 206 -19.88 -10.02 23.59
N GLU A 207 -19.37 -11.10 22.94
CA GLU A 207 -20.12 -12.32 22.73
C GLU A 207 -19.18 -13.54 22.71
N LYS A 208 -19.64 -14.64 23.35
CA LYS A 208 -18.88 -15.90 23.35
C LYS A 208 -18.71 -16.42 21.93
N SER A 209 -17.47 -16.44 21.44
CA SER A 209 -17.15 -16.74 20.05
C SER A 209 -15.97 -17.70 19.92
N ASN A 210 -15.96 -18.48 18.85
CA ASN A 210 -14.84 -19.33 18.46
C ASN A 210 -13.95 -18.59 17.46
N VAL A 211 -12.64 -18.63 17.67
CA VAL A 211 -11.66 -18.06 16.76
C VAL A 211 -11.08 -19.16 15.88
N ARG A 212 -11.07 -18.92 14.57
CA ARG A 212 -10.42 -19.78 13.58
C ARG A 212 -9.41 -18.96 12.80
N VAL A 213 -8.20 -19.46 12.67
CA VAL A 213 -7.19 -18.86 11.78
C VAL A 213 -7.43 -19.42 10.38
N MET A 214 -7.56 -18.53 9.41
CA MET A 214 -7.69 -18.92 8.00
C MET A 214 -6.31 -19.25 7.44
N ASP A 215 -6.23 -20.31 6.65
CA ASP A 215 -5.01 -20.62 5.90
C ASP A 215 -4.65 -19.50 4.92
N GLY A 216 -3.38 -19.19 4.85
CA GLY A 216 -2.87 -18.13 4.00
C GLY A 216 -1.42 -18.35 3.56
N ILE A 217 -0.92 -17.44 2.75
CA ILE A 217 0.46 -17.47 2.27
C ILE A 217 1.39 -17.18 3.47
N LYS A 218 2.31 -18.12 3.75
CA LYS A 218 3.36 -17.94 4.75
C LYS A 218 4.47 -17.08 4.15
N GLU A 219 4.61 -15.87 4.65
CA GLU A 219 5.70 -14.96 4.26
C GLU A 219 7.00 -15.41 4.92
N LYS A 220 8.09 -15.50 4.11
CA LYS A 220 9.43 -15.90 4.58
C LYS A 220 10.45 -14.79 4.40
N VAL A 221 9.99 -13.57 4.17
CA VAL A 221 10.87 -12.43 3.90
C VAL A 221 11.24 -11.76 5.22
N GLU A 222 12.54 -11.67 5.48
CA GLU A 222 13.11 -10.94 6.61
C GLU A 222 13.97 -9.81 6.08
N PHE A 223 13.75 -8.61 6.57
CA PHE A 223 14.59 -7.46 6.28
C PHE A 223 15.63 -7.26 7.37
N LYS A 224 16.85 -6.92 6.96
CA LYS A 224 17.91 -6.54 7.91
C LYS A 224 17.55 -5.21 8.55
N LEU A 225 17.88 -5.07 9.83
CA LEU A 225 17.80 -3.80 10.52
C LEU A 225 18.66 -2.74 9.81
N PRO A 226 18.25 -1.46 9.84
CA PRO A 226 19.05 -0.37 9.31
C PRO A 226 20.45 -0.33 9.93
N ALA A 227 21.44 0.06 9.13
CA ALA A 227 22.78 0.26 9.64
C ALA A 227 22.76 1.33 10.76
N GLY A 228 23.31 1.00 11.94
CA GLY A 228 23.32 1.88 13.11
C GLY A 228 22.37 1.48 14.24
N ILE A 229 21.52 0.44 14.07
CA ILE A 229 20.73 -0.18 15.15
C ILE A 229 21.31 -1.56 15.54
N ARG A 230 22.57 -1.79 15.32
CA ARG A 230 23.24 -3.05 15.72
C ARG A 230 23.90 -2.90 17.08
#